data_42311a06e5ecd9c950b8692a3cc862be
#
_entry.id   42311a06e5ecd9c950b8692a3cc862be
#
_cell.length_a   1.000
_cell.length_b   1.000
_cell.length_c   1.000
_cell.angle_alpha   90.00
_cell.angle_beta   90.00
_cell.angle_gamma   90.00
#
_symmetry.space_group_name_H-M   'P 1'
#
loop_
_entity.id
_entity.type
_entity.pdbx_description
1 polymer ?
#
loop_
_entity_poly.entity_id
_entity_poly.type
_entity_poly.pdbx_seq_one_letter_code
_entity_poly.pdbx_strand_id
1 'polypeptide(L)'
;MIEIEEIAPEELPAFWDAHIRYLVEDGIIPDDEDIEYFTGDEYRGIIEAHMRRAEDRHYVVYFLHDGERIGAASYCIYEKESGKCFILDFWVFPAFRGSGTGRRCFEALARYAKAGGAVWYELNSEKEASVRFWKSLGFKESGTDEYDMPLFVKGKPEAHDDTDCL
;
A
#
# COMPACT_ATOMS: atom_id res chain seq x y z
N MET A 1 -17.89 -4.39 10.12
CA MET A 1 -16.83 -5.07 9.35
C MET A 1 -16.38 -4.17 8.22
N ILE A 2 -15.08 -4.09 7.98
CA ILE A 2 -14.53 -3.33 6.86
C ILE A 2 -14.56 -4.21 5.60
N GLU A 3 -15.12 -3.67 4.53
CA GLU A 3 -15.15 -4.33 3.22
C GLU A 3 -14.14 -3.65 2.28
N ILE A 4 -13.68 -4.38 1.28
CA ILE A 4 -12.76 -3.89 0.25
C ILE A 4 -13.53 -3.66 -1.04
N GLU A 5 -13.45 -2.44 -1.57
CA GLU A 5 -13.95 -2.08 -2.90
C GLU A 5 -12.76 -1.89 -3.84
N GLU A 6 -12.49 -2.87 -4.69
CA GLU A 6 -11.49 -2.73 -5.74
C GLU A 6 -12.06 -1.86 -6.86
N ILE A 7 -11.27 -0.91 -7.37
CA ILE A 7 -11.71 -0.07 -8.48
C ILE A 7 -11.01 -0.47 -9.78
N ALA A 8 -11.72 -0.26 -10.89
CA ALA A 8 -11.17 -0.44 -12.23
C ALA A 8 -10.36 0.79 -12.66
N PRO A 9 -9.45 0.67 -13.66
CA PRO A 9 -8.67 1.82 -14.15
C PRO A 9 -9.52 3.01 -14.57
N GLU A 10 -10.73 2.76 -15.08
CA GLU A 10 -11.66 3.80 -15.51
C GLU A 10 -12.17 4.68 -14.36
N GLU A 11 -12.07 4.20 -13.12
CA GLU A 11 -12.50 4.91 -11.90
C GLU A 11 -11.37 5.74 -11.26
N LEU A 12 -10.16 5.69 -11.82
CA LEU A 12 -9.00 6.41 -11.28
C LEU A 12 -9.17 7.93 -11.16
N PRO A 13 -9.88 8.65 -12.07
CA PRO A 13 -10.00 10.10 -11.93
C PRO A 13 -10.48 10.58 -10.55
N ALA A 14 -11.50 9.95 -9.99
CA ALA A 14 -11.98 10.28 -8.64
C ALA A 14 -10.97 9.88 -7.55
N PHE A 15 -10.28 8.75 -7.73
CA PHE A 15 -9.23 8.31 -6.82
C PHE A 15 -8.06 9.30 -6.78
N TRP A 16 -7.66 9.85 -7.93
CA TRP A 16 -6.55 10.81 -7.98
C TRP A 16 -6.81 12.08 -7.18
N ASP A 17 -8.06 12.54 -7.13
CA ASP A 17 -8.43 13.69 -6.30
C ASP A 17 -8.24 13.41 -4.82
N ALA A 18 -8.64 12.23 -4.37
CA ALA A 18 -8.43 11.80 -2.99
C ALA A 18 -6.93 11.56 -2.68
N HIS A 19 -6.21 10.98 -3.63
CA HIS A 19 -4.79 10.65 -3.49
C HIS A 19 -3.91 11.89 -3.34
N ILE A 20 -4.05 12.89 -4.20
CA ILE A 20 -3.26 14.12 -4.09
C ILE A 20 -3.57 14.88 -2.80
N ARG A 21 -4.82 14.88 -2.38
CA ARG A 21 -5.22 15.48 -1.10
C ARG A 21 -4.52 14.79 0.06
N TYR A 22 -4.48 13.47 0.07
CA TYR A 22 -3.74 12.69 1.08
C TYR A 22 -2.26 13.04 1.09
N LEU A 23 -1.61 13.03 -0.07
CA LEU A 23 -0.18 13.31 -0.17
C LEU A 23 0.18 14.70 0.37
N VAL A 24 -0.65 15.68 0.14
CA VAL A 24 -0.43 17.06 0.61
C VAL A 24 -0.80 17.22 2.08
N GLU A 25 -2.01 16.84 2.48
CA GLU A 25 -2.52 17.06 3.85
C GLU A 25 -1.77 16.26 4.89
N ASP A 26 -1.35 15.03 4.59
CA ASP A 26 -0.56 14.21 5.50
C ASP A 26 0.95 14.48 5.38
N GLY A 27 1.34 15.44 4.54
CA GLY A 27 2.74 15.86 4.41
C GLY A 27 3.65 14.78 3.86
N ILE A 28 3.13 13.88 3.02
CA ILE A 28 3.93 12.84 2.36
C ILE A 28 4.85 13.46 1.33
N ILE A 29 4.38 14.46 0.59
CA ILE A 29 5.16 15.20 -0.40
C ILE A 29 5.38 16.64 0.10
N PRO A 30 6.65 17.09 0.13
CA PRO A 30 6.99 18.36 0.77
C PRO A 30 6.93 19.57 -0.15
N ASP A 31 6.94 19.43 -1.48
CA ASP A 31 7.12 20.55 -2.41
C ASP A 31 6.29 20.46 -3.69
N ASP A 32 6.34 21.55 -4.46
CA ASP A 32 5.58 21.69 -5.70
C ASP A 32 6.06 20.76 -6.83
N GLU A 33 7.34 20.40 -6.85
CA GLU A 33 7.88 19.47 -7.85
C GLU A 33 7.29 18.07 -7.66
N ASP A 34 7.18 17.63 -6.41
CA ASP A 34 6.55 16.35 -6.10
C ASP A 34 5.05 16.36 -6.43
N ILE A 35 4.36 17.48 -6.17
CA ILE A 35 2.96 17.65 -6.56
C ILE A 35 2.81 17.52 -8.08
N GLU A 36 3.67 18.17 -8.85
CA GLU A 36 3.66 18.09 -10.31
C GLU A 36 3.89 16.66 -10.80
N TYR A 37 4.84 15.94 -10.20
CA TYR A 37 5.12 14.55 -10.53
C TYR A 37 3.91 13.63 -10.27
N PHE A 38 3.33 13.69 -9.07
CA PHE A 38 2.22 12.81 -8.68
C PHE A 38 0.88 13.15 -9.36
N THR A 39 0.73 14.36 -9.88
CA THR A 39 -0.46 14.78 -10.65
C THR A 39 -0.26 14.64 -12.15
N GLY A 40 0.96 14.35 -12.59
CA GLY A 40 1.31 14.26 -14.01
C GLY A 40 0.91 12.93 -14.66
N ASP A 41 0.84 12.96 -15.97
CA ASP A 41 0.45 11.82 -16.79
C ASP A 41 1.48 10.66 -16.71
N GLU A 42 2.74 10.97 -16.44
CA GLU A 42 3.79 9.96 -16.31
C GLU A 42 3.49 9.02 -15.13
N TYR A 43 3.36 9.55 -13.93
CA TYR A 43 3.08 8.74 -12.73
C TYR A 43 1.73 8.03 -12.83
N ARG A 44 0.68 8.80 -13.14
CA ARG A 44 -0.70 8.27 -13.19
C ARG A 44 -0.87 7.26 -14.32
N GLY A 45 -0.20 7.48 -15.45
CA GLY A 45 -0.21 6.53 -16.56
C GLY A 45 0.50 5.23 -16.24
N ILE A 46 1.60 5.27 -15.46
CA ILE A 46 2.30 4.07 -14.99
C ILE A 46 1.38 3.22 -14.10
N ILE A 47 0.71 3.83 -13.14
CA ILE A 47 -0.22 3.13 -12.26
C ILE A 47 -1.37 2.50 -13.05
N GLU A 48 -1.97 3.24 -13.97
CA GLU A 48 -3.04 2.71 -14.83
C GLU A 48 -2.56 1.51 -15.66
N ALA A 49 -1.38 1.61 -16.27
CA ALA A 49 -0.79 0.52 -17.04
C ALA A 49 -0.53 -0.72 -16.18
N HIS A 50 -0.03 -0.52 -14.95
CA HIS A 50 0.21 -1.62 -14.01
C HIS A 50 -1.09 -2.29 -13.53
N MET A 51 -2.18 -1.55 -13.42
CA MET A 51 -3.50 -2.12 -13.10
C MET A 51 -4.02 -3.05 -14.19
N ARG A 52 -3.54 -2.88 -15.43
CA ARG A 52 -3.96 -3.70 -16.59
C ARG A 52 -3.05 -4.89 -16.84
N ARG A 53 -1.97 -5.06 -16.07
CA ARG A 53 -1.05 -6.19 -16.25
C ARG A 53 -1.70 -7.51 -15.84
N ALA A 54 -1.33 -8.58 -16.52
CA ALA A 54 -1.74 -9.94 -16.16
C ALA A 54 -0.97 -10.46 -14.94
N GLU A 55 0.32 -10.10 -14.83
CA GLU A 55 1.21 -10.45 -13.71
C GLU A 55 1.66 -9.17 -12.99
N ASP A 56 1.98 -9.30 -11.71
CA ASP A 56 2.44 -8.18 -10.87
C ASP A 56 1.51 -6.98 -10.95
N ARG A 57 0.20 -7.27 -10.94
CA ARG A 57 -0.84 -6.27 -11.12
C ARG A 57 -0.90 -5.33 -9.94
N HIS A 58 -1.08 -4.05 -10.23
CA HIS A 58 -1.35 -3.02 -9.26
C HIS A 58 -2.85 -2.98 -8.93
N TYR A 59 -3.17 -3.01 -7.65
CA TYR A 59 -4.53 -2.92 -7.13
C TYR A 59 -4.75 -1.58 -6.47
N VAL A 60 -5.90 -0.98 -6.72
CA VAL A 60 -6.35 0.23 -6.03
C VAL A 60 -7.69 -0.08 -5.37
N VAL A 61 -7.77 0.16 -4.07
CA VAL A 61 -8.96 -0.21 -3.28
C VAL A 61 -9.41 0.92 -2.36
N TYR A 62 -10.70 0.96 -2.08
CA TYR A 62 -11.27 1.72 -0.97
C TYR A 62 -11.65 0.78 0.17
N PHE A 63 -11.53 1.29 1.38
CA PHE A 63 -12.08 0.64 2.57
C PHE A 63 -13.49 1.14 2.80
N LEU A 64 -14.46 0.22 2.94
CA LEU A 64 -15.86 0.54 3.17
C LEU A 64 -16.28 0.11 4.57
N HIS A 65 -17.00 0.98 5.25
CA HIS A 65 -17.70 0.66 6.49
C HIS A 65 -19.15 1.11 6.34
N ASP A 66 -20.08 0.16 6.44
CA ASP A 66 -21.52 0.39 6.22
C ASP A 66 -21.81 1.11 4.89
N GLY A 67 -21.08 0.74 3.83
CA GLY A 67 -21.23 1.31 2.50
C GLY A 67 -20.55 2.66 2.29
N GLU A 68 -19.91 3.22 3.31
CA GLU A 68 -19.19 4.49 3.23
C GLU A 68 -17.69 4.27 3.03
N ARG A 69 -17.07 5.01 2.12
CA ARG A 69 -15.62 5.00 1.92
C ARG A 69 -14.94 5.73 3.07
N ILE A 70 -14.10 5.01 3.82
CA ILE A 70 -13.42 5.54 5.01
C ILE A 70 -11.90 5.63 4.86
N GLY A 71 -11.36 5.10 3.78
CA GLY A 71 -9.94 5.10 3.49
C GLY A 71 -9.64 4.43 2.16
N ALA A 72 -8.37 4.36 1.80
CA ALA A 72 -7.92 3.76 0.55
C ALA A 72 -6.54 3.17 0.67
N ALA A 73 -6.19 2.33 -0.29
CA ALA A 73 -4.85 1.76 -0.41
C ALA A 73 -4.55 1.40 -1.86
N SER A 74 -3.26 1.29 -2.17
CA SER A 74 -2.81 0.69 -3.42
C SER A 74 -1.63 -0.23 -3.15
N TYR A 75 -1.55 -1.34 -3.90
CA TYR A 75 -0.53 -2.35 -3.68
C TYR A 75 -0.31 -3.20 -4.93
N CYS A 76 0.86 -3.84 -5.00
CA CYS A 76 1.19 -4.85 -6.02
C CYS A 76 1.50 -6.18 -5.36
N ILE A 77 1.13 -7.28 -6.00
CA ILE A 77 1.50 -8.63 -5.56
C ILE A 77 2.49 -9.21 -6.57
N TYR A 78 3.68 -9.56 -6.09
CA TYR A 78 4.76 -10.11 -6.91
C TYR A 78 4.89 -11.60 -6.65
N GLU A 79 4.35 -12.42 -7.56
CA GLU A 79 4.37 -13.89 -7.44
C GLU A 79 5.80 -14.44 -7.40
N LYS A 80 6.70 -13.89 -8.22
CA LYS A 80 8.11 -14.32 -8.31
C LYS A 80 8.96 -13.92 -7.10
N GLU A 81 8.43 -13.08 -6.23
CA GLU A 81 9.05 -12.68 -4.97
C GLU A 81 8.34 -13.35 -3.79
N SER A 82 7.97 -14.61 -3.95
CA SER A 82 7.29 -15.43 -2.94
C SER A 82 5.97 -14.84 -2.44
N GLY A 83 5.24 -14.16 -3.34
CA GLY A 83 3.96 -13.54 -3.01
C GLY A 83 4.10 -12.26 -2.20
N LYS A 84 5.15 -11.47 -2.46
CA LYS A 84 5.32 -10.16 -1.84
C LYS A 84 4.17 -9.23 -2.20
N CYS A 85 3.47 -8.72 -1.20
CA CYS A 85 2.51 -7.63 -1.36
C CYS A 85 3.19 -6.32 -0.96
N PHE A 86 3.58 -5.52 -1.96
CA PHE A 86 4.16 -4.21 -1.70
C PHE A 86 3.05 -3.17 -1.61
N ILE A 87 2.90 -2.56 -0.43
CA ILE A 87 1.88 -1.54 -0.18
C ILE A 87 2.49 -0.18 -0.52
N LEU A 88 1.99 0.43 -1.60
CA LEU A 88 2.45 1.73 -2.07
C LEU A 88 1.78 2.87 -1.31
N ASP A 89 0.46 2.81 -1.16
CA ASP A 89 -0.34 3.79 -0.43
C ASP A 89 -1.28 3.08 0.54
N PHE A 90 -1.46 3.68 1.71
CA PHE A 90 -2.42 3.22 2.70
C PHE A 90 -2.79 4.40 3.60
N TRP A 91 -4.05 4.78 3.63
CA TRP A 91 -4.51 5.82 4.55
C TRP A 91 -5.98 5.65 4.91
N VAL A 92 -6.29 6.08 6.13
CA VAL A 92 -7.66 6.28 6.59
C VAL A 92 -7.99 7.76 6.41
N PHE A 93 -9.17 8.06 5.90
CA PHE A 93 -9.58 9.46 5.73
C PHE A 93 -9.66 10.15 7.09
N PRO A 94 -9.25 11.43 7.19
CA PRO A 94 -9.10 12.10 8.49
C PRO A 94 -10.30 11.98 9.42
N ALA A 95 -11.53 12.09 8.89
CA ALA A 95 -12.76 12.01 9.68
C ALA A 95 -12.98 10.64 10.36
N PHE A 96 -12.30 9.60 9.90
CA PHE A 96 -12.50 8.22 10.39
C PHE A 96 -11.31 7.68 11.16
N ARG A 97 -10.30 8.50 11.41
CA ARG A 97 -9.09 8.10 12.15
C ARG A 97 -9.37 7.91 13.64
N GLY A 98 -8.56 7.06 14.26
CA GLY A 98 -8.68 6.72 15.67
C GLY A 98 -9.50 5.45 15.91
N SER A 99 -9.62 5.04 17.16
CA SER A 99 -10.41 3.88 17.60
C SER A 99 -10.06 2.55 16.90
N GLY A 100 -8.81 2.39 16.46
CA GLY A 100 -8.34 1.17 15.81
C GLY A 100 -8.81 1.00 14.35
N THR A 101 -9.28 2.06 13.71
CA THR A 101 -9.76 2.00 12.31
C THR A 101 -8.65 1.57 11.36
N GLY A 102 -7.44 2.13 11.49
CA GLY A 102 -6.30 1.74 10.65
C GLY A 102 -5.97 0.26 10.74
N ARG A 103 -5.96 -0.31 11.94
CA ARG A 103 -5.76 -1.74 12.16
C ARG A 103 -6.82 -2.58 11.46
N ARG A 104 -8.10 -2.21 11.60
CA ARG A 104 -9.19 -2.95 10.95
C ARG A 104 -9.12 -2.85 9.44
N CYS A 105 -8.75 -1.70 8.89
CA CYS A 105 -8.52 -1.53 7.46
C CYS A 105 -7.37 -2.42 6.96
N PHE A 106 -6.25 -2.46 7.68
CA PHE A 106 -5.14 -3.34 7.30
C PHE A 106 -5.53 -4.81 7.37
N GLU A 107 -6.25 -5.23 8.40
CA GLU A 107 -6.71 -6.62 8.52
C GLU A 107 -7.63 -7.01 7.35
N ALA A 108 -8.52 -6.11 6.93
CA ALA A 108 -9.37 -6.32 5.77
C ALA A 108 -8.55 -6.41 4.46
N LEU A 109 -7.58 -5.51 4.31
CA LEU A 109 -6.66 -5.52 3.16
C LEU A 109 -5.87 -6.83 3.11
N ALA A 110 -5.35 -7.28 4.24
CA ALA A 110 -4.57 -8.51 4.31
C ALA A 110 -5.38 -9.74 3.90
N ARG A 111 -6.63 -9.83 4.35
CA ARG A 111 -7.53 -10.92 3.92
C ARG A 111 -7.79 -10.87 2.41
N TYR A 112 -8.08 -9.70 1.89
CA TYR A 112 -8.35 -9.51 0.47
C TYR A 112 -7.12 -9.82 -0.39
N ALA A 113 -5.96 -9.29 -0.02
CA ALA A 113 -4.70 -9.52 -0.73
C ALA A 113 -4.26 -10.99 -0.67
N LYS A 114 -4.47 -11.66 0.46
CA LYS A 114 -4.19 -13.10 0.59
C LYS A 114 -4.98 -13.94 -0.40
N ALA A 115 -6.25 -13.62 -0.61
CA ALA A 115 -7.07 -14.28 -1.63
C ALA A 115 -6.52 -14.03 -3.06
N GLY A 116 -5.80 -12.93 -3.28
CA GLY A 116 -5.13 -12.60 -4.53
C GLY A 116 -3.70 -13.13 -4.65
N GLY A 117 -3.20 -13.89 -3.68
CA GLY A 117 -1.87 -14.52 -3.71
C GLY A 117 -0.81 -13.88 -2.82
N ALA A 118 -1.15 -12.88 -2.01
CA ALA A 118 -0.19 -12.28 -1.08
C ALA A 118 0.19 -13.27 0.02
N VAL A 119 1.49 -13.38 0.29
CA VAL A 119 2.06 -14.22 1.34
C VAL A 119 2.71 -13.39 2.43
N TRP A 120 3.38 -12.31 2.06
CA TRP A 120 4.04 -11.41 2.97
C TRP A 120 3.93 -9.96 2.48
N TYR A 121 4.25 -9.01 3.35
CA TYR A 121 4.01 -7.59 3.10
C TYR A 121 5.30 -6.79 3.23
N GLU A 122 5.45 -5.79 2.37
CA GLU A 122 6.57 -4.84 2.42
C GLU A 122 6.06 -3.44 2.13
N LEU A 123 6.61 -2.46 2.81
CA LEU A 123 6.31 -1.05 2.56
C LEU A 123 7.48 -0.16 2.98
N ASN A 124 7.46 1.07 2.51
CA ASN A 124 8.34 2.12 3.01
C ASN A 124 7.58 2.95 4.07
N SER A 125 8.25 3.28 5.16
CA SER A 125 7.72 4.19 6.16
C SER A 125 8.86 4.94 6.83
N GLU A 126 8.73 6.25 6.97
CA GLU A 126 9.76 7.12 7.51
C GLU A 126 9.27 7.98 8.67
N LYS A 127 8.02 8.44 8.60
CA LYS A 127 7.43 9.26 9.65
C LYS A 127 7.20 8.46 10.93
N GLU A 128 7.55 9.05 12.07
CA GLU A 128 7.48 8.41 13.38
C GLU A 128 6.11 7.79 13.69
N ALA A 129 5.02 8.52 13.43
CA ALA A 129 3.67 8.03 13.68
C ALA A 129 3.31 6.83 12.80
N SER A 130 3.70 6.87 11.51
CA SER A 130 3.49 5.75 10.59
C SER A 130 4.31 4.54 10.99
N VAL A 131 5.57 4.73 11.34
CA VAL A 131 6.46 3.66 11.80
C VAL A 131 5.88 2.97 13.05
N ARG A 132 5.40 3.74 14.03
CA ARG A 132 4.73 3.19 15.22
C ARG A 132 3.50 2.37 14.85
N PHE A 133 2.68 2.88 13.93
CA PHE A 133 1.50 2.18 13.45
C PHE A 133 1.86 0.82 12.85
N TRP A 134 2.79 0.79 11.89
CA TRP A 134 3.19 -0.45 11.23
C TRP A 134 3.85 -1.44 12.19
N LYS A 135 4.71 -0.96 13.09
CA LYS A 135 5.29 -1.81 14.14
C LYS A 135 4.22 -2.42 15.04
N SER A 136 3.18 -1.67 15.38
CA SER A 136 2.06 -2.18 16.17
C SER A 136 1.30 -3.31 15.49
N LEU A 137 1.37 -3.40 14.17
CA LEU A 137 0.77 -4.46 13.36
C LEU A 137 1.71 -5.65 13.12
N GLY A 138 2.90 -5.62 13.69
CA GLY A 138 3.88 -6.69 13.56
C GLY A 138 4.90 -6.54 12.45
N PHE A 139 4.93 -5.38 11.79
CA PHE A 139 5.99 -5.08 10.82
C PHE A 139 7.33 -4.83 11.52
N LYS A 140 8.42 -5.25 10.88
CA LYS A 140 9.79 -5.10 11.36
C LYS A 140 10.63 -4.37 10.34
N GLU A 141 11.60 -3.60 10.81
CA GLU A 141 12.60 -2.97 9.94
C GLU A 141 13.37 -4.02 9.13
N SER A 142 13.59 -3.73 7.85
CA SER A 142 14.28 -4.62 6.92
C SER A 142 15.19 -3.85 5.96
N GLY A 143 16.10 -3.05 6.52
CA GLY A 143 17.04 -2.27 5.73
C GLY A 143 16.38 -1.11 4.98
N THR A 144 16.95 -0.78 3.82
CA THR A 144 16.50 0.31 2.96
C THR A 144 16.33 -0.17 1.53
N ASP A 145 15.55 0.57 0.74
CA ASP A 145 15.44 0.32 -0.69
C ASP A 145 16.58 1.00 -1.49
N GLU A 146 16.50 0.96 -2.82
CA GLU A 146 17.50 1.56 -3.71
C GLU A 146 17.61 3.10 -3.60
N TYR A 147 16.62 3.74 -2.97
CA TYR A 147 16.57 5.19 -2.73
C TYR A 147 16.88 5.55 -1.28
N ASP A 148 17.46 4.64 -0.49
CA ASP A 148 17.72 4.80 0.94
C ASP A 148 16.48 5.00 1.81
N MET A 149 15.29 4.61 1.32
CA MET A 149 14.05 4.68 2.09
C MET A 149 13.90 3.45 2.99
N PRO A 150 13.57 3.65 4.29
CA PRO A 150 13.39 2.52 5.20
C PRO A 150 12.32 1.54 4.74
N LEU A 151 12.63 0.25 4.80
CA LEU A 151 11.71 -0.84 4.49
C LEU A 151 11.21 -1.50 5.77
N PHE A 152 9.93 -1.85 5.76
CA PHE A 152 9.28 -2.63 6.81
C PHE A 152 8.61 -3.84 6.19
N VAL A 153 8.75 -4.99 6.85
CA VAL A 153 8.21 -6.26 6.36
C VAL A 153 7.37 -6.96 7.42
N LYS A 154 6.39 -7.73 6.96
CA LYS A 154 5.59 -8.61 7.81
C LYS A 154 5.40 -9.94 7.12
N GLY A 155 5.71 -11.03 7.84
CA GLY A 155 5.52 -12.38 7.34
C GLY A 155 6.50 -12.79 6.25
N LYS A 156 7.61 -12.06 6.08
CA LYS A 156 8.61 -12.37 5.07
C LYS A 156 9.16 -13.78 5.28
N PRO A 157 9.14 -14.67 4.25
CA PRO A 157 9.74 -15.99 4.33
C PRO A 157 11.23 -15.89 4.61
N GLU A 158 11.75 -16.80 5.46
CA GLU A 158 13.20 -16.90 5.68
C GLU A 158 13.87 -17.33 4.37
N ALA A 159 15.05 -16.73 4.09
CA ALA A 159 15.87 -17.17 2.99
C ALA A 159 16.31 -18.63 3.29
N HIS A 160 15.94 -19.58 2.42
CA HIS A 160 16.53 -20.92 2.46
C HIS A 160 18.02 -20.77 2.16
N ASP A 161 18.83 -21.09 3.14
CA ASP A 161 20.27 -21.23 2.92
C ASP A 161 20.45 -22.52 2.11
N ASP A 162 20.69 -22.39 0.80
CA ASP A 162 21.01 -23.50 -0.09
C ASP A 162 22.36 -24.16 0.22
N THR A 163 22.87 -24.02 1.43
CA THR A 163 24.13 -24.59 1.87
C THR A 163 24.02 -26.04 2.33
N ASP A 164 22.84 -26.64 2.38
CA ASP A 164 22.65 -28.04 2.75
C ASP A 164 22.56 -29.03 1.57
N CYS A 165 22.97 -28.62 0.38
CA CYS A 165 23.11 -29.51 -0.78
C CYS A 165 24.59 -29.80 -1.09
N LEU A 166 25.24 -30.50 -0.17
CA LEU A 166 26.47 -31.27 -0.48
C LEU A 166 26.37 -32.68 0.08
#